data_8c771ae8f7b17d34f1e4b0a04db9df64
#
_entry.id   8c771ae8f7b17d34f1e4b0a04db9df64
#
_cell.length_a   1.000
_cell.length_b   1.000
_cell.length_c   1.000
_cell.angle_alpha   90.00
_cell.angle_beta   90.00
_cell.angle_gamma   90.00
#
_symmetry.space_group_name_H-M   'P 1'
#
loop_
_entity.id
_entity.type
_entity.pdbx_description
1 polymer ?
#
loop_
_entity_poly.entity_id
_entity_poly.type
_entity_poly.pdbx_seq_one_letter_code
_entity_poly.pdbx_strand_id
1 'polypeptide(L)'
;TYKFNEDLFKKITVLPDGKNHGLIFILDWSGSMQYVLQDTLKQLYNLIWFCRKVQIPFDVYAFTQEWNRREYDYTAGEYANKKQQSHYEPKQDQLAIDDDFNLMNLFTSKVNGKTLEQQMINIWRISQSFNRNYGHCHYRYPPRLSLSGTPLNEAIVCLHQILPKFQKENNVEKTQCIILTDGE
;
A
#
# COMPACT_ATOMS: atom_id res chain seq x y z
N THR A 1 30.36 -38.24 -22.56
CA THR A 1 30.75 -36.84 -22.31
C THR A 1 29.49 -35.96 -22.44
N TYR A 2 28.81 -35.74 -21.34
CA TYR A 2 27.70 -34.78 -21.30
C TYR A 2 28.32 -33.37 -21.37
N LYS A 3 28.25 -32.75 -22.53
CA LYS A 3 28.46 -31.31 -22.61
C LYS A 3 27.23 -30.66 -22.01
N PHE A 4 27.36 -30.13 -20.79
CA PHE A 4 26.40 -29.21 -20.22
C PHE A 4 26.34 -28.00 -21.15
N ASN A 5 25.24 -27.83 -21.82
CA ASN A 5 24.97 -26.66 -22.63
C ASN A 5 24.57 -25.55 -21.65
N GLU A 6 25.52 -24.71 -21.23
CA GLU A 6 25.27 -23.58 -20.32
C GLU A 6 24.27 -22.56 -20.86
N ASP A 7 23.93 -22.65 -22.15
CA ASP A 7 22.99 -21.77 -22.83
C ASP A 7 21.51 -22.17 -22.66
N LEU A 8 21.21 -23.33 -22.06
CA LEU A 8 19.82 -23.76 -21.87
C LEU A 8 19.04 -22.89 -20.86
N PHE A 9 19.74 -22.18 -20.00
CA PHE A 9 19.14 -21.25 -19.03
C PHE A 9 19.38 -19.77 -19.35
N LYS A 10 20.09 -19.48 -20.43
CA LYS A 10 20.36 -18.09 -20.90
C LYS A 10 19.43 -17.61 -22.00
N LYS A 11 18.38 -18.35 -22.35
CA LYS A 11 17.31 -17.78 -23.15
C LYS A 11 16.46 -16.85 -22.28
N ILE A 12 17.05 -15.76 -21.86
CA ILE A 12 16.27 -14.55 -21.61
C ILE A 12 15.74 -14.18 -22.99
N THR A 13 14.53 -14.61 -23.30
CA THR A 13 13.77 -14.03 -24.39
C THR A 13 13.50 -12.60 -23.92
N VAL A 14 14.36 -11.68 -24.28
CA VAL A 14 14.05 -10.24 -24.21
C VAL A 14 12.92 -10.08 -25.21
N LEU A 15 11.69 -10.16 -24.71
CA LEU A 15 10.54 -9.71 -25.48
C LEU A 15 10.83 -8.23 -25.77
N PRO A 16 10.87 -7.80 -27.03
CA PRO A 16 11.17 -6.40 -27.38
C PRO A 16 10.28 -5.39 -26.67
N ASP A 17 9.10 -5.81 -26.20
CA ASP A 17 8.08 -5.02 -25.53
C ASP A 17 7.97 -5.30 -24.00
N GLY A 18 8.93 -5.95 -23.38
CA GLY A 18 8.89 -6.28 -21.95
C GLY A 18 8.87 -5.07 -20.99
N LYS A 19 9.05 -3.86 -21.51
CA LYS A 19 8.98 -2.60 -20.75
C LYS A 19 7.56 -2.02 -20.64
N ASN A 20 6.57 -2.65 -21.22
CA ASN A 20 5.22 -2.11 -21.30
C ASN A 20 4.30 -2.45 -20.12
N HIS A 21 4.81 -3.08 -19.10
CA HIS A 21 4.03 -3.50 -17.95
C HIS A 21 4.45 -2.76 -16.67
N GLY A 22 3.45 -2.32 -15.90
CA GLY A 22 3.64 -1.79 -14.57
C GLY A 22 2.71 -2.47 -13.57
N LEU A 23 3.05 -2.43 -12.30
CA LEU A 23 2.27 -3.02 -11.22
C LEU A 23 1.91 -1.97 -10.16
N ILE A 24 0.65 -1.98 -9.74
CA ILE A 24 0.19 -1.23 -8.58
C ILE A 24 -0.36 -2.23 -7.58
N PHE A 25 0.18 -2.18 -6.37
CA PHE A 25 -0.30 -2.97 -5.24
C PHE A 25 -1.14 -2.07 -4.34
N ILE A 26 -2.32 -2.55 -3.96
CA ILE A 26 -3.21 -1.90 -3.00
C ILE A 26 -3.32 -2.81 -1.79
N LEU A 27 -2.75 -2.39 -0.70
CA LEU A 27 -2.71 -3.15 0.55
C LEU A 27 -3.81 -2.66 1.49
N ASP A 28 -4.61 -3.57 1.96
CA ASP A 28 -5.56 -3.33 3.03
C ASP A 28 -4.81 -3.07 4.34
N TRP A 29 -5.10 -1.92 4.96
CA TRP A 29 -4.51 -1.52 6.22
C TRP A 29 -5.60 -1.40 7.30
N SER A 30 -6.50 -2.38 7.32
CA SER A 30 -7.65 -2.46 8.24
C SER A 30 -7.32 -3.19 9.53
N GLY A 31 -8.23 -3.09 10.49
CA GLY A 31 -8.09 -3.73 11.80
C GLY A 31 -8.05 -5.26 11.75
N SER A 32 -8.81 -5.89 10.84
CA SER A 32 -8.84 -7.35 10.62
C SER A 32 -7.50 -7.90 10.17
N MET A 33 -6.77 -7.12 9.34
CA MET A 33 -5.45 -7.48 8.84
C MET A 33 -4.38 -7.73 9.92
N GLN A 34 -4.61 -7.31 11.18
CA GLN A 34 -3.62 -7.44 12.26
C GLN A 34 -3.04 -8.86 12.42
N TYR A 35 -3.82 -9.88 12.07
CA TYR A 35 -3.42 -11.29 12.21
C TYR A 35 -2.64 -11.83 11.02
N VAL A 36 -2.86 -11.29 9.84
CA VAL A 36 -2.28 -11.75 8.57
C VAL A 36 -1.31 -10.76 7.94
N LEU A 37 -1.25 -9.53 8.46
CA LEU A 37 -0.47 -8.44 7.86
C LEU A 37 1.00 -8.79 7.65
N GLN A 38 1.64 -9.47 8.61
CA GLN A 38 3.05 -9.84 8.49
C GLN A 38 3.29 -10.83 7.35
N ASP A 39 2.41 -11.81 7.20
CA ASP A 39 2.55 -12.79 6.12
C ASP A 39 2.21 -12.17 4.76
N THR A 40 1.24 -11.26 4.71
CA THR A 40 0.95 -10.46 3.53
C THR A 40 2.14 -9.57 3.14
N LEU A 41 2.78 -8.92 4.11
CA LEU A 41 3.99 -8.11 3.86
C LEU A 41 5.16 -8.96 3.35
N LYS A 42 5.37 -10.18 3.85
CA LYS A 42 6.41 -11.09 3.32
C LYS A 42 6.18 -11.39 1.84
N GLN A 43 4.93 -11.70 1.47
CA GLN A 43 4.57 -11.98 0.08
C GLN A 43 4.76 -10.73 -0.79
N LEU A 44 4.27 -9.58 -0.32
CA LEU A 44 4.44 -8.30 -1.00
C LEU A 44 5.93 -7.97 -1.22
N TYR A 45 6.78 -8.18 -0.21
CA TYR A 45 8.22 -7.92 -0.32
C TYR A 45 8.90 -8.81 -1.36
N ASN A 46 8.50 -10.08 -1.44
CA ASN A 46 8.99 -10.98 -2.49
C ASN A 46 8.59 -10.47 -3.89
N LEU A 47 7.35 -10.00 -4.05
CA LEU A 47 6.87 -9.42 -5.32
C LEU A 47 7.61 -8.11 -5.66
N ILE A 48 7.85 -7.25 -4.69
CA ILE A 48 8.63 -6.01 -4.86
C ILE A 48 10.06 -6.33 -5.34
N TRP A 49 10.73 -7.28 -4.71
CA TRP A 49 12.07 -7.70 -5.11
C TRP A 49 12.09 -8.35 -6.50
N PHE A 50 11.05 -9.13 -6.82
CA PHE A 50 10.89 -9.66 -8.17
C PHE A 50 10.75 -8.53 -9.19
N CYS A 51 9.84 -7.56 -8.96
CA CYS A 51 9.65 -6.41 -9.85
C CYS A 51 10.95 -5.64 -10.07
N ARG A 52 11.72 -5.42 -9.01
CA ARG A 52 13.04 -4.76 -9.12
C ARG A 52 14.02 -5.56 -9.96
N LYS A 53 14.09 -6.88 -9.76
CA LYS A 53 15.00 -7.77 -10.49
C LYS A 53 14.70 -7.78 -11.98
N VAL A 54 13.41 -7.77 -12.35
CA VAL A 54 12.98 -7.77 -13.76
C VAL A 54 12.74 -6.37 -14.31
N GLN A 55 13.01 -5.32 -13.51
CA GLN A 55 12.87 -3.90 -13.89
C GLN A 55 11.43 -3.49 -14.28
N ILE A 56 10.43 -4.11 -13.66
CA ILE A 56 9.04 -3.68 -13.77
C ILE A 56 8.79 -2.52 -12.80
N PRO A 57 8.33 -1.35 -13.27
CA PRO A 57 7.96 -0.25 -12.37
C PRO A 57 6.74 -0.63 -11.53
N PHE A 58 6.78 -0.22 -10.26
CA PHE A 58 5.69 -0.47 -9.33
C PHE A 58 5.50 0.67 -8.34
N ASP A 59 4.27 0.78 -7.85
CA ASP A 59 3.90 1.55 -6.66
C ASP A 59 3.07 0.68 -5.72
N VAL A 60 3.21 0.91 -4.43
CA VAL A 60 2.44 0.24 -3.38
C VAL A 60 1.72 1.28 -2.56
N TYR A 61 0.41 1.16 -2.52
CA TYR A 61 -0.47 1.99 -1.70
C TYR A 61 -1.09 1.14 -0.59
N ALA A 62 -1.32 1.73 0.55
CA ALA A 62 -2.14 1.15 1.60
C ALA A 62 -3.34 2.05 1.86
N PHE A 63 -4.51 1.46 2.05
CA PHE A 63 -5.73 2.20 2.38
C PHE A 63 -6.22 1.84 3.77
N THR A 64 -6.72 2.85 4.46
CA THR A 64 -7.35 2.72 5.77
C THR A 64 -8.31 3.89 5.99
N GLN A 65 -9.05 3.84 7.07
CA GLN A 65 -9.87 4.94 7.53
C GLN A 65 -9.27 5.50 8.82
N GLU A 66 -9.07 6.81 8.89
CA GLU A 66 -8.65 7.43 10.15
C GLU A 66 -9.83 7.44 11.12
N TRP A 67 -9.63 6.88 12.30
CA TRP A 67 -10.58 7.09 13.37
C TRP A 67 -10.53 8.56 13.78
N ASN A 68 -11.68 9.24 13.74
CA ASN A 68 -11.84 10.55 14.36
C ASN A 68 -11.33 10.46 15.79
N ARG A 69 -10.11 10.96 16.03
CA ARG A 69 -9.61 11.06 17.39
C ARG A 69 -10.51 12.04 18.11
N ARG A 70 -11.31 11.53 19.02
CA ARG A 70 -11.97 12.36 20.02
C ARG A 70 -10.86 12.98 20.86
N GLU A 71 -10.53 14.24 20.59
CA GLU A 71 -9.70 14.99 21.51
C GLU A 71 -10.54 15.36 22.72
N TYR A 72 -10.02 15.06 23.91
CA TYR A 72 -10.66 15.47 25.13
C TYR A 72 -10.52 17.00 25.26
N ASP A 73 -11.65 17.71 25.26
CA ASP A 73 -11.67 19.14 25.50
C ASP A 73 -11.64 19.36 27.02
N TYR A 74 -10.47 19.75 27.52
CA TYR A 74 -10.27 20.04 28.94
C TYR A 74 -11.07 21.23 29.44
N THR A 75 -11.58 22.11 28.54
CA THR A 75 -12.41 23.25 28.92
C THR A 75 -13.88 22.87 29.02
N ALA A 76 -14.35 21.98 28.17
CA ALA A 76 -15.73 21.48 28.19
C ALA A 76 -15.91 20.26 29.06
N GLY A 77 -14.82 19.58 29.49
CA GLY A 77 -14.87 18.36 30.30
C GLY A 77 -15.43 17.13 29.56
N GLU A 78 -15.45 17.15 28.25
CA GLU A 78 -15.99 16.10 27.41
C GLU A 78 -15.14 15.83 26.16
N TYR A 79 -15.36 14.66 25.54
CA TYR A 79 -14.71 14.35 24.27
C TYR A 79 -15.41 15.13 23.13
N ALA A 80 -14.76 16.16 22.65
CA ALA A 80 -15.22 16.90 21.48
C ALA A 80 -14.97 16.05 20.22
N ASN A 81 -16.03 15.80 19.46
CA ASN A 81 -15.88 15.35 18.08
C ASN A 81 -15.27 16.50 17.30
N LYS A 82 -13.98 16.44 16.99
CA LYS A 82 -13.42 17.29 15.95
C LYS A 82 -14.15 16.92 14.67
N LYS A 83 -15.18 17.66 14.33
CA LYS A 83 -15.70 17.67 12.96
C LYS A 83 -14.56 18.20 12.11
N GLN A 84 -13.85 17.30 11.47
CA GLN A 84 -13.01 17.67 10.35
C GLN A 84 -13.97 18.36 9.39
N GLN A 85 -13.74 19.63 9.08
CA GLN A 85 -14.59 20.34 8.14
C GLN A 85 -14.39 19.68 6.78
N SER A 86 -15.33 18.84 6.40
CA SER A 86 -15.40 18.36 5.04
C SER A 86 -15.56 19.57 4.13
N HIS A 87 -14.61 19.74 3.21
CA HIS A 87 -14.72 20.74 2.15
C HIS A 87 -15.68 20.29 1.05
N TYR A 88 -16.23 19.10 1.18
CA TYR A 88 -17.11 18.49 0.21
C TYR A 88 -18.50 18.29 0.81
N GLU A 89 -19.51 18.92 0.21
CA GLU A 89 -20.91 18.64 0.50
C GLU A 89 -21.37 17.49 -0.41
N PRO A 90 -21.72 16.30 0.14
CA PRO A 90 -22.21 15.21 -0.67
C PRO A 90 -23.55 15.59 -1.33
N LYS A 91 -23.61 15.43 -2.64
CA LYS A 91 -24.84 15.63 -3.42
C LYS A 91 -25.40 14.26 -3.77
N GLN A 92 -26.75 14.23 -3.92
CA GLN A 92 -27.42 13.03 -4.36
C GLN A 92 -26.81 12.52 -5.68
N ASP A 93 -26.64 11.20 -5.81
CA ASP A 93 -26.04 10.51 -6.97
C ASP A 93 -24.58 10.86 -7.26
N GLN A 94 -23.86 11.46 -6.32
CA GLN A 94 -22.43 11.66 -6.39
C GLN A 94 -21.71 10.77 -5.40
N LEU A 95 -20.64 10.13 -5.86
CA LEU A 95 -19.74 9.42 -4.98
C LEU A 95 -18.96 10.41 -4.15
N ALA A 96 -19.10 10.35 -2.84
CA ALA A 96 -18.30 11.13 -1.90
C ALA A 96 -17.24 10.19 -1.28
N ILE A 97 -15.99 10.65 -1.26
CA ILE A 97 -14.95 10.01 -0.46
C ILE A 97 -14.99 10.69 0.90
N ASP A 98 -15.13 9.90 1.96
CA ASP A 98 -15.19 10.40 3.33
C ASP A 98 -13.85 11.06 3.72
N ASP A 99 -13.92 12.10 4.54
CA ASP A 99 -12.74 12.84 5.04
C ASP A 99 -11.80 11.95 5.86
N ASP A 100 -12.33 10.87 6.41
CA ASP A 100 -11.56 9.88 7.18
C ASP A 100 -10.78 8.93 6.27
N PHE A 101 -11.00 8.94 4.97
CA PHE A 101 -10.28 8.10 4.03
C PHE A 101 -8.80 8.48 3.95
N ASN A 102 -7.94 7.49 4.06
CA ASN A 102 -6.50 7.67 3.99
C ASN A 102 -5.88 6.67 3.02
N LEU A 103 -5.21 7.19 2.00
CA LEU A 103 -4.45 6.41 1.02
C LEU A 103 -2.99 6.80 1.07
N MET A 104 -2.14 5.86 1.48
CA MET A 104 -0.72 6.08 1.72
C MET A 104 0.11 5.40 0.64
N ASN A 105 1.04 6.12 0.00
CA ASN A 105 2.07 5.47 -0.82
C ASN A 105 3.18 4.98 0.10
N LEU A 106 3.30 3.64 0.23
CA LEU A 106 4.30 3.01 1.11
C LEU A 106 5.63 2.79 0.40
N PHE A 107 5.58 2.33 -0.85
CA PHE A 107 6.76 1.97 -1.63
C PHE A 107 6.60 2.38 -3.08
N THR A 108 7.72 2.72 -3.70
CA THR A 108 7.77 3.03 -5.13
C THR A 108 9.07 2.54 -5.76
N SER A 109 9.00 2.09 -7.01
CA SER A 109 10.16 1.70 -7.78
C SER A 109 11.13 2.85 -8.10
N LYS A 110 10.70 4.10 -7.91
CA LYS A 110 11.48 5.32 -8.21
C LYS A 110 12.63 5.57 -7.23
N VAL A 111 12.56 4.99 -6.03
CA VAL A 111 13.62 5.14 -5.04
C VAL A 111 14.76 4.14 -5.28
N ASN A 112 15.94 4.47 -4.81
CA ASN A 112 17.07 3.53 -4.87
C ASN A 112 16.85 2.32 -3.94
N GLY A 113 17.62 1.24 -4.16
CA GLY A 113 17.44 -0.01 -3.42
C GLY A 113 17.62 0.12 -1.91
N LYS A 114 18.61 0.93 -1.47
CA LYS A 114 18.87 1.14 -0.04
C LYS A 114 17.72 1.87 0.66
N THR A 115 17.15 2.88 0.00
CA THR A 115 15.99 3.61 0.52
C THR A 115 14.77 2.70 0.60
N LEU A 116 14.52 1.92 -0.45
CA LEU A 116 13.41 0.97 -0.46
C LEU A 116 13.53 -0.06 0.66
N GLU A 117 14.69 -0.64 0.83
CA GLU A 117 14.96 -1.60 1.91
C GLU A 117 14.68 -0.99 3.29
N GLN A 118 15.13 0.25 3.51
CA GLN A 118 14.87 0.95 4.76
C GLN A 118 13.37 1.21 4.99
N GLN A 119 12.64 1.57 3.94
CA GLN A 119 11.18 1.72 4.01
C GLN A 119 10.50 0.39 4.35
N MET A 120 10.90 -0.70 3.70
CA MET A 120 10.37 -2.04 3.98
C MET A 120 10.63 -2.48 5.43
N ILE A 121 11.84 -2.24 5.95
CA ILE A 121 12.20 -2.51 7.34
C ILE A 121 11.33 -1.69 8.30
N ASN A 122 11.08 -0.42 8.01
CA ASN A 122 10.25 0.44 8.86
C ASN A 122 8.80 -0.04 8.90
N ILE A 123 8.21 -0.37 7.77
CA ILE A 123 6.84 -0.91 7.71
C ILE A 123 6.76 -2.27 8.40
N TRP A 124 7.77 -3.12 8.23
CA TRP A 124 7.86 -4.39 8.96
C TRP A 124 7.85 -4.20 10.48
N ARG A 125 8.66 -3.26 10.99
CA ARG A 125 8.70 -2.95 12.44
C ARG A 125 7.36 -2.42 12.94
N ILE A 126 6.69 -1.57 12.16
CA ILE A 126 5.36 -1.07 12.50
C ILE A 126 4.35 -2.22 12.56
N SER A 127 4.39 -3.14 11.60
CA SER A 127 3.48 -4.29 11.60
C SER A 127 3.61 -5.19 12.84
N GLN A 128 4.81 -5.26 13.42
CA GLN A 128 5.04 -6.00 14.67
C GLN A 128 4.30 -5.38 15.86
N SER A 129 4.06 -4.06 15.84
CA SER A 129 3.31 -3.38 16.91
C SER A 129 1.83 -3.74 16.94
N PHE A 130 1.28 -4.24 15.83
CA PHE A 130 -0.13 -4.64 15.74
C PHE A 130 -0.36 -6.07 16.17
N ASN A 131 0.66 -6.92 16.12
CA ASN A 131 0.55 -8.32 16.49
C ASN A 131 0.63 -8.51 18.01
N ARG A 132 -0.52 -8.69 18.64
CA ARG A 132 -0.63 -8.87 20.10
C ARG A 132 0.05 -10.16 20.61
N ASN A 133 0.34 -11.12 19.74
CA ASN A 133 0.93 -12.41 20.11
C ASN A 133 2.45 -12.36 20.31
N TYR A 134 3.13 -11.31 19.85
CA TYR A 134 4.59 -11.19 19.90
C TYR A 134 5.10 -10.25 21.01
N GLY A 135 4.42 -10.17 22.13
CA GLY A 135 4.88 -9.36 23.25
C GLY A 135 4.87 -7.85 22.94
N HIS A 136 5.10 -7.05 23.97
CA HIS A 136 4.89 -5.60 23.94
C HIS A 136 5.97 -4.83 23.15
N CYS A 137 6.10 -5.06 21.84
CA CYS A 137 6.90 -4.18 20.99
C CYS A 137 6.10 -2.91 20.67
N HIS A 138 6.23 -1.89 21.49
CA HIS A 138 5.59 -0.60 21.26
C HIS A 138 6.51 0.32 20.45
N TYR A 139 6.40 0.24 19.14
CA TYR A 139 6.99 1.28 18.29
C TYR A 139 6.03 2.47 18.20
N ARG A 140 6.56 3.67 18.35
CA ARG A 140 5.81 4.87 18.01
C ARG A 140 5.79 4.99 16.47
N TYR A 141 4.62 5.05 15.91
CA TYR A 141 4.41 5.25 14.48
C TYR A 141 3.45 6.43 14.24
N PRO A 142 3.48 7.04 13.04
CA PRO A 142 2.56 8.13 12.71
C PRO A 142 1.10 7.68 12.87
N PRO A 143 0.21 8.53 13.38
CA PRO A 143 -1.20 8.18 13.61
C PRO A 143 -1.90 7.59 12.38
N ARG A 144 -1.57 8.09 11.20
CA ARG A 144 -2.14 7.64 9.92
C ARG A 144 -1.78 6.19 9.54
N LEU A 145 -0.77 5.61 10.20
CA LEU A 145 -0.39 4.21 10.03
C LEU A 145 -1.09 3.27 11.02
N SER A 146 -2.10 3.73 11.76
CA SER A 146 -2.93 2.86 12.58
C SER A 146 -3.82 1.99 11.70
N LEU A 147 -4.01 0.72 12.08
CA LEU A 147 -4.99 -0.15 11.46
C LEU A 147 -6.39 0.32 11.85
N SER A 148 -7.30 0.46 10.88
CA SER A 148 -8.64 0.96 11.12
C SER A 148 -9.66 0.35 10.17
N GLY A 149 -10.61 1.13 9.61
CA GLY A 149 -11.65 0.65 8.70
C GLY A 149 -11.13 0.23 7.33
N THR A 150 -12.03 -0.33 6.51
CA THR A 150 -11.73 -0.95 5.21
C THR A 150 -12.42 -0.19 4.06
N PRO A 151 -12.01 1.06 3.73
CA PRO A 151 -12.62 1.86 2.66
C PRO A 151 -12.10 1.42 1.28
N LEU A 152 -12.40 0.19 0.88
CA LEU A 152 -11.93 -0.40 -0.38
C LEU A 152 -12.53 0.30 -1.60
N ASN A 153 -13.80 0.70 -1.54
CA ASN A 153 -14.46 1.38 -2.66
C ASN A 153 -13.79 2.72 -2.98
N GLU A 154 -13.46 3.48 -1.96
CA GLU A 154 -12.76 4.76 -2.05
C GLU A 154 -11.37 4.56 -2.64
N ALA A 155 -10.65 3.52 -2.21
CA ALA A 155 -9.35 3.18 -2.76
C ALA A 155 -9.44 2.83 -4.26
N ILE A 156 -10.45 2.06 -4.67
CA ILE A 156 -10.68 1.71 -6.08
C ILE A 156 -10.99 2.96 -6.90
N VAL A 157 -11.81 3.88 -6.39
CA VAL A 157 -12.13 5.14 -7.07
C VAL A 157 -10.88 5.98 -7.29
N CYS A 158 -9.99 6.06 -6.30
CA CYS A 158 -8.73 6.78 -6.44
C CYS A 158 -7.83 6.24 -7.56
N LEU A 159 -7.99 4.96 -7.94
CA LEU A 159 -7.23 4.38 -9.05
C LEU A 159 -7.52 5.07 -10.39
N HIS A 160 -8.69 5.67 -10.58
CA HIS A 160 -8.98 6.46 -11.79
C HIS A 160 -7.99 7.61 -12.00
N GLN A 161 -7.44 8.15 -10.93
CA GLN A 161 -6.43 9.22 -11.00
C GLN A 161 -5.00 8.64 -10.96
N ILE A 162 -4.79 7.61 -10.16
CA ILE A 162 -3.47 7.01 -9.94
C ILE A 162 -2.97 6.29 -11.20
N LEU A 163 -3.82 5.46 -11.83
CA LEU A 163 -3.42 4.64 -12.97
C LEU A 163 -2.89 5.47 -14.16
N PRO A 164 -3.62 6.50 -14.66
CA PRO A 164 -3.12 7.30 -15.79
C PRO A 164 -1.82 8.03 -15.46
N LYS A 165 -1.71 8.53 -14.21
CA LYS A 165 -0.50 9.20 -13.73
C LYS A 165 0.68 8.24 -13.70
N PHE A 166 0.50 7.05 -13.11
CA PHE A 166 1.52 6.01 -13.04
C PHE A 166 1.98 5.57 -14.43
N GLN A 167 1.04 5.33 -15.35
CA GLN A 167 1.34 4.94 -16.73
C GLN A 167 2.19 6.01 -17.44
N LYS A 168 1.79 7.26 -17.34
CA LYS A 168 2.51 8.39 -17.94
C LYS A 168 3.91 8.55 -17.37
N GLU A 169 4.05 8.49 -16.04
CA GLU A 169 5.33 8.72 -15.34
C GLU A 169 6.34 7.59 -15.57
N ASN A 170 5.86 6.37 -15.77
CA ASN A 170 6.73 5.19 -15.97
C ASN A 170 6.81 4.75 -17.43
N ASN A 171 6.12 5.45 -18.33
CA ASN A 171 6.04 5.12 -19.76
C ASN A 171 5.63 3.65 -19.99
N VAL A 172 4.54 3.23 -19.35
CA VAL A 172 3.98 1.87 -19.46
C VAL A 172 2.59 1.91 -20.08
N GLU A 173 2.29 0.94 -20.93
CA GLU A 173 0.99 0.83 -21.61
C GLU A 173 -0.01 0.01 -20.80
N LYS A 174 0.48 -1.01 -20.11
CA LYS A 174 -0.35 -1.94 -19.35
C LYS A 174 0.02 -1.86 -17.87
N THR A 175 -0.98 -1.62 -17.06
CA THR A 175 -0.82 -1.63 -15.60
C THR A 175 -1.78 -2.64 -14.99
N GLN A 176 -1.25 -3.55 -14.20
CA GLN A 176 -2.04 -4.46 -13.40
C GLN A 176 -2.15 -3.92 -11.98
N CYS A 177 -3.35 -3.95 -11.45
CA CYS A 177 -3.61 -3.60 -10.05
C CYS A 177 -3.87 -4.89 -9.26
N ILE A 178 -3.15 -5.07 -8.16
CA ILE A 178 -3.25 -6.23 -7.28
C ILE A 178 -3.70 -5.74 -5.92
N ILE A 179 -4.87 -6.19 -5.49
CA ILE A 179 -5.43 -5.84 -4.17
C ILE A 179 -5.11 -6.99 -3.21
N LEU A 180 -4.52 -6.63 -2.07
CA LEU A 180 -4.16 -7.53 -0.99
C LEU A 180 -5.03 -7.20 0.22
N THR A 181 -6.02 -8.04 0.48
CA THR A 181 -7.00 -7.89 1.56
C THR A 181 -7.33 -9.25 2.15
N ASP A 182 -7.80 -9.31 3.38
CA ASP A 182 -8.34 -10.52 4.01
C ASP A 182 -9.80 -10.80 3.64
N GLY A 183 -10.44 -9.87 2.94
CA GLY A 183 -11.80 -10.05 2.40
C GLY A 183 -12.92 -9.83 3.40
N GLU A 184 -12.66 -9.25 4.58
CA GLU A 184 -13.67 -8.88 5.58
C GLU A 184 -14.07 -7.40 5.53
#